data_9b5461de60bf9786b731a6329addd64d
#
_entry.id   9b5461de60bf9786b731a6329addd64d
#
_cell.length_a   1.000
_cell.length_b   1.000
_cell.length_c   1.000
_cell.angle_alpha   90.00
_cell.angle_beta   90.00
_cell.angle_gamma   90.00
#
_symmetry.space_group_name_H-M   'P 1'
#
loop_
_entity.id
_entity.type
_entity.pdbx_description
1 polymer ?
#
loop_
_entity_poly.entity_id
_entity_poly.type
_entity_poly.pdbx_seq_one_letter_code
_entity_poly.pdbx_strand_id
1 'polypeptide(L)'
;MTASGPIYKCLLNLAAITFLTTLAFSQAPPKYDPASETKVKGAVEQLKLVPPSGGKPVVYLALKGSPDAIEVFLCPKKFLDDMGIEFKAAEEIEVTGSKVKQDGADLILAREVVKGGETLTLRFKDGKPAW
;
A
#
# COMPACT_ATOMS: atom_id res chain seq x y z
N MET A 1 18.43 25.16 47.16
CA MET A 1 18.76 25.15 46.75
C MET A 1 19.04 24.47 45.99
N THR A 2 19.25 24.66 45.57
CA THR A 2 19.76 24.02 44.97
C THR A 2 19.23 22.90 44.43
N ALA A 3 18.80 22.42 44.91
CA ALA A 3 18.32 21.25 44.55
C ALA A 3 17.66 21.35 43.29
N SER A 4 17.27 22.32 43.10
CA SER A 4 16.63 22.48 41.93
C SER A 4 17.34 22.00 40.79
N GLY A 5 18.44 22.24 40.81
CA GLY A 5 19.15 21.90 39.69
C GLY A 5 18.81 20.60 39.12
N PRO A 6 18.91 19.73 39.79
CA PRO A 6 18.76 18.41 39.33
C PRO A 6 17.55 18.15 38.57
N ILE A 7 16.67 18.59 38.94
CA ILE A 7 15.56 18.35 38.29
C ILE A 7 15.49 18.54 36.93
N TYR A 8 15.90 19.58 36.61
CA TYR A 8 15.76 19.83 35.29
C TYR A 8 16.36 18.94 34.40
N LYS A 9 17.25 18.45 34.74
CA LYS A 9 17.87 17.67 33.85
C LYS A 9 17.06 16.64 33.42
N CYS A 10 16.42 16.15 34.11
CA CYS A 10 15.74 15.01 33.71
C CYS A 10 14.80 15.36 32.69
N LEU A 11 14.17 16.24 32.86
CA LEU A 11 13.27 16.46 31.95
C LEU A 11 13.72 16.59 30.65
N LEU A 12 14.63 17.19 30.55
CA LEU A 12 15.07 17.39 29.30
C LEU A 12 15.28 16.17 28.58
N ASN A 13 15.74 15.33 29.15
CA ASN A 13 16.05 14.20 28.46
C ASN A 13 14.91 13.61 27.90
N LEU A 14 14.08 13.36 28.59
CA LEU A 14 13.05 12.71 28.12
C LEU A 14 12.54 13.32 26.99
N ALA A 15 12.50 14.38 27.03
CA ALA A 15 11.93 15.04 25.98
C ALA A 15 12.52 14.61 24.73
N ALA A 16 13.65 14.61 24.71
CA ALA A 16 14.32 14.28 23.55
C ALA A 16 13.84 13.07 22.99
N ILE A 17 13.79 12.17 23.65
CA ILE A 17 13.45 11.00 23.15
C ILE A 17 12.29 10.88 22.39
N THR A 18 11.37 11.24 22.87
CA THR A 18 10.29 11.01 22.21
C THR A 18 10.29 11.20 20.82
N PHE A 19 10.73 12.12 20.44
CA PHE A 19 10.57 12.41 19.18
C PHE A 19 11.06 11.54 18.17
N LEU A 20 11.97 11.00 18.40
CA LEU A 20 12.53 10.26 17.39
C LEU A 20 11.67 9.27 16.89
N THR A 21 10.89 8.84 17.55
CA THR A 21 10.16 7.78 17.08
C THR A 21 9.60 8.06 15.79
N THR A 22 9.31 9.13 15.61
CA THR A 22 8.68 9.35 14.47
C THR A 22 9.28 9.03 13.27
N LEU A 23 10.35 9.11 13.13
CA LEU A 23 10.94 8.87 11.96
C LEU A 23 10.81 7.62 11.46
N ALA A 24 10.60 6.86 12.13
CA ALA A 24 10.60 5.56 11.64
C ALA A 24 9.77 5.35 10.47
N PHE A 25 9.08 6.09 10.13
CA PHE A 25 8.29 5.80 9.16
C PHE A 25 8.65 5.77 7.84
N SER A 26 9.35 6.15 7.54
CA SER A 26 9.66 6.20 6.24
C SER A 26 9.97 4.90 5.77
N GLN A 27 9.39 4.24 5.26
CA GLN A 27 9.80 3.05 4.95
C GLN A 27 9.80 2.67 3.58
N ALA A 28 10.50 1.81 3.22
CA ALA A 28 10.60 1.27 1.91
C ALA A 28 9.29 0.58 1.59
N PRO A 29 8.89 0.54 0.37
CA PRO A 29 7.69 -0.18 0.02
C PRO A 29 7.88 -1.67 0.26
N PRO A 30 6.84 -2.39 0.56
CA PRO A 30 6.94 -3.81 0.78
C PRO A 30 7.34 -4.54 -0.47
N LYS A 31 8.01 -5.66 -0.31
CA LYS A 31 8.45 -6.43 -1.45
C LYS A 31 7.47 -7.53 -1.76
N TYR A 32 7.36 -7.86 -3.04
CA TYR A 32 6.50 -8.94 -3.46
C TYR A 32 7.06 -10.27 -2.96
N ASP A 33 6.24 -11.07 -2.34
CA ASP A 33 6.64 -12.37 -1.82
C ASP A 33 5.82 -13.44 -2.51
N PRO A 34 6.40 -14.20 -3.43
CA PRO A 34 5.65 -15.24 -4.13
C PRO A 34 5.05 -16.28 -3.19
N ALA A 35 5.67 -16.48 -2.04
CA ALA A 35 5.18 -17.48 -1.09
C ALA A 35 3.88 -17.01 -0.41
N SER A 36 3.59 -15.74 -0.42
CA SER A 36 2.37 -15.25 0.19
C SER A 36 1.34 -14.86 -0.87
N GLU A 37 1.46 -15.41 -2.06
CA GLU A 37 0.53 -15.08 -3.12
C GLU A 37 -0.85 -15.63 -2.82
N THR A 38 -1.86 -14.84 -3.06
CA THR A 38 -3.23 -15.23 -2.78
C THR A 38 -4.12 -14.66 -3.88
N LYS A 39 -5.33 -15.14 -3.94
CA LYS A 39 -6.29 -14.69 -4.94
C LYS A 39 -7.52 -14.20 -4.22
N VAL A 40 -7.96 -12.98 -4.52
CA VAL A 40 -9.13 -12.42 -3.90
C VAL A 40 -10.09 -11.90 -4.97
N LYS A 41 -11.37 -11.96 -4.68
CA LYS A 41 -12.36 -11.51 -5.61
C LYS A 41 -13.22 -10.49 -4.89
N GLY A 42 -13.58 -9.44 -5.55
CA GLY A 42 -14.42 -8.44 -4.93
C GLY A 42 -14.78 -7.32 -5.87
N ALA A 43 -15.68 -6.47 -5.43
CA ALA A 43 -16.10 -5.33 -6.21
C ALA A 43 -15.23 -4.13 -5.83
N VAL A 44 -14.88 -3.33 -6.80
CA VAL A 44 -14.09 -2.15 -6.55
C VAL A 44 -14.93 -1.13 -5.79
N GLU A 45 -14.45 -0.72 -4.62
CA GLU A 45 -15.13 0.31 -3.87
C GLU A 45 -14.59 1.67 -4.23
N GLN A 46 -13.30 1.77 -4.37
CA GLN A 46 -12.65 3.04 -4.59
C GLN A 46 -11.29 2.89 -5.24
N LEU A 47 -10.95 3.79 -6.10
CA LEU A 47 -9.61 3.85 -6.68
C LEU A 47 -8.94 5.07 -6.07
N LYS A 48 -7.72 4.89 -5.58
CA LYS A 48 -6.97 5.98 -4.96
C LYS A 48 -5.67 6.22 -5.67
N LEU A 49 -5.28 7.46 -5.78
CA LEU A 49 -3.98 7.80 -6.33
C LEU A 49 -3.11 8.33 -5.20
N VAL A 50 -1.87 7.89 -5.14
CA VAL A 50 -0.94 8.32 -4.11
C VAL A 50 0.35 8.74 -4.80
N PRO A 51 0.73 9.98 -4.71
CA PRO A 51 0.04 11.08 -4.06
C PRO A 51 -1.17 11.52 -4.87
N PRO A 52 -2.13 12.15 -4.26
CA PRO A 52 -3.35 12.55 -4.95
C PRO A 52 -3.10 13.61 -6.01
N SER A 53 -2.05 14.37 -5.87
CA SER A 53 -1.72 15.36 -6.88
C SER A 53 -0.22 15.55 -6.95
N GLY A 54 0.27 15.88 -8.09
CA GLY A 54 1.70 16.08 -8.30
C GLY A 54 2.47 14.79 -8.36
N GLY A 55 3.72 14.84 -8.67
CA GLY A 55 4.58 13.68 -8.70
C GLY A 55 4.15 12.60 -9.65
N LYS A 56 4.52 11.39 -9.32
CA LYS A 56 4.19 10.24 -10.15
C LYS A 56 3.27 9.34 -9.33
N PRO A 57 1.99 9.50 -9.48
CA PRO A 57 1.06 8.74 -8.65
C PRO A 57 1.03 7.25 -8.96
N VAL A 58 0.77 6.48 -7.93
CA VAL A 58 0.55 5.06 -8.08
C VAL A 58 -0.90 4.79 -7.73
N VAL A 59 -1.41 3.68 -8.18
CA VAL A 59 -2.82 3.35 -8.03
C VAL A 59 -3.03 2.29 -6.97
N TYR A 60 -3.92 2.57 -6.05
CA TYR A 60 -4.39 1.58 -5.09
C TYR A 60 -5.88 1.38 -5.31
N LEU A 61 -6.36 0.20 -5.06
CA LEU A 61 -7.79 -0.08 -5.11
C LEU A 61 -8.24 -0.56 -3.74
N ALA A 62 -9.42 -0.17 -3.35
CA ALA A 62 -10.05 -0.78 -2.18
C ALA A 62 -11.15 -1.69 -2.72
N LEU A 63 -11.09 -2.96 -2.37
CA LEU A 63 -12.10 -3.92 -2.78
C LEU A 63 -13.04 -4.17 -1.63
N LYS A 64 -14.31 -4.31 -1.94
CA LYS A 64 -15.26 -4.58 -0.90
C LYS A 64 -15.01 -5.98 -0.37
N GLY A 65 -14.77 -6.09 0.88
CA GLY A 65 -14.50 -7.38 1.51
C GLY A 65 -15.33 -7.53 2.75
N SER A 66 -15.17 -8.63 3.44
CA SER A 66 -15.87 -8.91 4.68
C SER A 66 -14.86 -9.50 5.65
N PRO A 67 -14.74 -8.88 6.80
CA PRO A 67 -15.50 -7.73 7.30
C PRO A 67 -15.00 -6.39 6.79
N ASP A 68 -13.76 -6.31 6.38
CA ASP A 68 -13.18 -5.04 5.99
C ASP A 68 -12.79 -4.98 4.52
N ALA A 69 -12.66 -3.79 4.02
CA ALA A 69 -12.22 -3.61 2.65
C ALA A 69 -10.79 -4.14 2.50
N ILE A 70 -10.48 -4.63 1.32
CA ILE A 70 -9.17 -5.17 1.01
C ILE A 70 -8.42 -4.14 0.20
N GLU A 71 -7.23 -3.75 0.69
CA GLU A 71 -6.44 -2.77 0.00
C GLU A 71 -5.52 -3.46 -1.00
N VAL A 72 -5.45 -2.96 -2.20
CA VAL A 72 -4.65 -3.56 -3.26
C VAL A 72 -3.80 -2.50 -3.91
N PHE A 73 -2.49 -2.76 -4.02
CA PHE A 73 -1.60 -1.87 -4.75
C PHE A 73 -1.50 -2.42 -6.17
N LEU A 74 -1.77 -1.61 -7.16
CA LEU A 74 -1.71 -2.05 -8.53
C LEU A 74 -0.40 -1.69 -9.21
N CYS A 75 -0.20 -0.44 -9.54
CA CYS A 75 0.91 -0.04 -10.38
C CYS A 75 0.94 1.48 -10.51
N PRO A 76 1.94 2.04 -11.14
CA PRO A 76 1.91 3.48 -11.42
C PRO A 76 0.74 3.83 -12.34
N LYS A 77 0.14 4.98 -12.12
CA LYS A 77 -0.99 5.39 -12.91
C LYS A 77 -0.64 5.45 -14.40
N LYS A 78 0.55 5.89 -14.70
CA LYS A 78 0.96 5.98 -16.09
C LYS A 78 0.88 4.63 -16.79
N PHE A 79 1.21 3.56 -16.09
CA PHE A 79 1.18 2.24 -16.70
C PHE A 79 -0.27 1.87 -17.06
N LEU A 80 -1.23 2.17 -16.20
CA LEU A 80 -2.62 1.88 -16.51
C LEU A 80 -3.09 2.76 -17.68
N ASP A 81 -2.70 4.02 -17.69
CA ASP A 81 -3.09 4.91 -18.74
C ASP A 81 -2.54 4.44 -20.09
N ASP A 82 -1.30 4.02 -20.10
CA ASP A 82 -0.69 3.54 -21.32
C ASP A 82 -1.35 2.26 -21.84
N MET A 83 -1.85 1.44 -20.93
CA MET A 83 -2.53 0.22 -21.30
C MET A 83 -4.01 0.45 -21.63
N GLY A 84 -4.52 1.62 -21.37
CA GLY A 84 -5.91 1.93 -21.62
C GLY A 84 -6.87 1.23 -20.70
N ILE A 85 -6.44 0.94 -19.48
CA ILE A 85 -7.27 0.20 -18.53
C ILE A 85 -7.85 1.14 -17.50
N GLU A 86 -9.14 1.00 -17.22
CA GLU A 86 -9.81 1.78 -16.20
C GLU A 86 -10.55 0.88 -15.24
N PHE A 87 -10.63 1.26 -13.98
CA PHE A 87 -11.39 0.53 -12.99
C PHE A 87 -12.51 1.42 -12.50
N LYS A 88 -13.71 0.90 -12.46
CA LYS A 88 -14.89 1.66 -12.04
C LYS A 88 -15.46 1.12 -10.74
N ALA A 89 -16.11 1.98 -9.98
CA ALA A 89 -16.75 1.54 -8.74
C ALA A 89 -17.78 0.46 -9.03
N ALA A 90 -17.90 -0.47 -8.13
CA ALA A 90 -18.82 -1.60 -8.20
C ALA A 90 -18.43 -2.66 -9.24
N GLU A 91 -17.33 -2.48 -9.94
CA GLU A 91 -16.90 -3.46 -10.91
C GLU A 91 -16.29 -4.65 -10.20
N GLU A 92 -16.65 -5.86 -10.59
CA GLU A 92 -16.08 -7.04 -9.96
C GLU A 92 -14.79 -7.44 -10.62
N ILE A 93 -13.78 -7.71 -9.82
CA ILE A 93 -12.48 -8.12 -10.34
C ILE A 93 -11.92 -9.24 -9.48
N GLU A 94 -10.95 -9.96 -10.02
CA GLU A 94 -10.26 -10.98 -9.27
C GLU A 94 -8.80 -10.60 -9.30
N VAL A 95 -8.17 -10.52 -8.14
CA VAL A 95 -6.78 -10.10 -8.03
C VAL A 95 -5.95 -11.25 -7.50
N THR A 96 -4.83 -11.53 -8.17
CA THR A 96 -3.85 -12.47 -7.67
C THR A 96 -2.63 -11.65 -7.30
N GLY A 97 -2.18 -11.77 -6.09
CA GLY A 97 -1.02 -11.02 -5.64
C GLY A 97 -0.50 -11.45 -4.28
N SER A 98 0.55 -10.82 -3.86
CA SER A 98 1.21 -11.15 -2.61
C SER A 98 0.57 -10.36 -1.47
N LYS A 99 0.19 -11.06 -0.41
CA LYS A 99 -0.38 -10.42 0.76
C LYS A 99 0.75 -10.06 1.70
N VAL A 100 0.97 -8.79 1.88
CA VAL A 100 2.07 -8.29 2.70
C VAL A 100 1.57 -7.30 3.70
N LYS A 101 2.43 -6.84 4.59
CA LYS A 101 2.06 -5.82 5.58
C LYS A 101 2.68 -4.49 5.20
N GLN A 102 1.91 -3.44 5.35
CA GLN A 102 2.42 -2.10 5.19
C GLN A 102 1.85 -1.27 6.33
N ASP A 103 2.69 -0.68 7.13
CA ASP A 103 2.26 0.11 8.29
C ASP A 103 1.29 -0.64 9.19
N GLY A 104 1.54 -1.91 9.36
CA GLY A 104 0.71 -2.73 10.26
C GLY A 104 -0.59 -3.23 9.65
N ALA A 105 -0.89 -2.87 8.45
CA ALA A 105 -2.12 -3.31 7.80
C ALA A 105 -1.83 -4.22 6.62
N ASP A 106 -2.78 -5.05 6.27
CA ASP A 106 -2.62 -5.97 5.15
C ASP A 106 -2.75 -5.21 3.84
N LEU A 107 -1.93 -5.58 2.89
CA LEU A 107 -1.93 -4.99 1.57
C LEU A 107 -1.68 -6.12 0.56
N ILE A 108 -2.38 -6.12 -0.55
CA ILE A 108 -2.09 -7.08 -1.61
C ILE A 108 -1.36 -6.36 -2.72
N LEU A 109 -0.17 -6.86 -3.06
CA LEU A 109 0.57 -6.33 -4.19
C LEU A 109 0.11 -7.11 -5.40
N ALA A 110 -0.66 -6.50 -6.27
CA ALA A 110 -1.30 -7.20 -7.36
C ALA A 110 -0.30 -7.66 -8.42
N ARG A 111 -0.38 -8.90 -8.82
CA ARG A 111 0.40 -9.43 -9.92
C ARG A 111 -0.46 -9.55 -11.17
N GLU A 112 -1.68 -10.00 -11.01
CA GLU A 112 -2.62 -10.10 -12.11
C GLU A 112 -3.99 -9.66 -11.67
N VAL A 113 -4.74 -9.05 -12.56
CA VAL A 113 -6.11 -8.66 -12.29
C VAL A 113 -6.96 -9.16 -13.44
N VAL A 114 -8.02 -9.89 -13.13
CA VAL A 114 -8.97 -10.34 -14.13
C VAL A 114 -10.19 -9.45 -14.03
N LYS A 115 -10.55 -8.83 -15.16
CA LYS A 115 -11.62 -7.91 -15.17
C LYS A 115 -12.40 -8.14 -16.45
N GLY A 116 -13.64 -8.53 -16.34
CA GLY A 116 -14.50 -8.67 -17.51
C GLY A 116 -13.96 -9.59 -18.60
N GLY A 117 -13.32 -10.65 -18.23
CA GLY A 117 -12.79 -11.57 -19.22
C GLY A 117 -11.39 -11.21 -19.72
N GLU A 118 -10.85 -10.10 -19.28
CA GLU A 118 -9.51 -9.70 -19.64
C GLU A 118 -8.57 -9.87 -18.47
N THR A 119 -7.32 -10.22 -18.73
CA THR A 119 -6.33 -10.37 -17.67
C THR A 119 -5.27 -9.30 -17.85
N LEU A 120 -5.06 -8.53 -16.81
CA LEU A 120 -4.03 -7.51 -16.82
C LEU A 120 -2.87 -8.04 -15.99
N THR A 121 -1.69 -8.18 -16.60
CA THR A 121 -0.51 -8.64 -15.88
C THR A 121 0.31 -7.44 -15.45
N LEU A 122 0.46 -7.28 -14.14
CA LEU A 122 1.20 -6.17 -13.59
C LEU A 122 2.60 -6.55 -13.17
N ARG A 123 2.83 -7.81 -12.86
CA ARG A 123 4.14 -8.30 -12.45
C ARG A 123 4.38 -9.67 -13.04
N PHE A 124 5.65 -10.01 -13.16
CA PHE A 124 6.03 -11.34 -13.62
C PHE A 124 5.95 -12.32 -12.45
N LYS A 125 6.12 -13.59 -12.72
CA LYS A 125 5.98 -14.61 -11.69
C LYS A 125 6.92 -14.42 -10.53
N ASP A 126 8.08 -13.85 -10.75
CA ASP A 126 9.03 -13.63 -9.69
C ASP A 126 8.72 -12.33 -8.92
N GLY A 127 7.66 -11.64 -9.27
CA GLY A 127 7.26 -10.43 -8.59
C GLY A 127 7.82 -9.15 -9.17
N LYS A 128 8.62 -9.25 -10.21
CA LYS A 128 9.19 -8.03 -10.80
C LYS A 128 8.12 -7.26 -11.53
N PRO A 129 8.11 -5.94 -11.40
CA PRO A 129 7.11 -5.12 -12.07
C PRO A 129 7.23 -5.20 -13.58
N ALA A 130 6.10 -5.10 -14.25
CA ALA A 130 6.08 -5.06 -15.71
C ALA A 130 6.23 -3.62 -16.22
N TRP A 131 6.31 -2.67 -15.31
CA TRP A 131 6.48 -1.28 -15.71
C TRP A 131 7.90 -0.78 -15.44
#